data_9b8f06bbb54ff41612424c3304908763
#
_entry.id   9b8f06bbb54ff41612424c3304908763
#
_cell.length_a   1.000
_cell.length_b   1.000
_cell.length_c   1.000
_cell.angle_alpha   90.00
_cell.angle_beta   90.00
_cell.angle_gamma   90.00
#
_symmetry.space_group_name_H-M   'P 1'
#
loop_
_entity.id
_entity.type
_entity.pdbx_description
1 polymer ?
#
loop_
_entity_poly.entity_id
_entity_poly.type
_entity_poly.pdbx_seq_one_letter_code
_entity_poly.pdbx_strand_id
1 'polypeptide(L)'
;MSKYGVMRGLHFQRPPYAQSKLVRCVKGKVIDVAVDIRKGSPTYGQHVAVLLTEENHRQFFIPQGFAHGFAVLSESAVFQYKCDNFYHPEADGGISILDESLGIDWGLAMEEALLSEKDTKHPKLAEFDSPFVWNQEPGAKNQD
;
A
#
# COMPACT_ATOMS: atom_id res chain seq x y z
N MET A 1 14.00 10.92 2.67
CA MET A 1 14.10 11.16 1.23
C MET A 1 14.45 9.87 0.51
N SER A 2 13.78 9.59 -0.59
CA SER A 2 14.00 8.39 -1.38
C SER A 2 14.40 8.75 -2.80
N LYS A 3 15.21 7.89 -3.43
CA LYS A 3 15.71 8.15 -4.77
C LYS A 3 14.99 7.31 -5.81
N TYR A 4 15.20 7.61 -7.09
CA TYR A 4 14.56 6.94 -8.21
C TYR A 4 14.70 5.43 -8.09
N GLY A 5 13.62 4.74 -8.34
CA GLY A 5 13.59 3.27 -8.35
C GLY A 5 13.29 2.65 -7.01
N VAL A 6 13.35 3.42 -5.92
CA VAL A 6 13.01 2.86 -4.59
C VAL A 6 11.56 2.44 -4.61
N MET A 7 11.31 1.19 -4.23
CA MET A 7 9.97 0.63 -4.06
C MET A 7 9.88 0.05 -2.67
N ARG A 8 8.72 0.25 -2.04
CA ARG A 8 8.46 -0.34 -0.73
C ARG A 8 7.03 -0.88 -0.73
N GLY A 9 6.80 -2.01 -0.11
CA GLY A 9 5.47 -2.56 0.06
C GLY A 9 5.41 -4.05 -0.12
N LEU A 10 4.28 -4.56 -0.24
CA LEU A 10 2.99 -3.96 0.11
C LEU A 10 2.74 -4.26 1.58
N HIS A 11 2.61 -3.23 2.39
CA HIS A 11 2.64 -3.38 3.86
C HIS A 11 1.30 -3.08 4.51
N PHE A 12 1.09 -3.67 5.68
CA PHE A 12 -0.04 -3.35 6.55
C PHE A 12 0.36 -3.72 8.00
N GLN A 13 -0.47 -3.30 8.95
CA GLN A 13 -0.36 -3.78 10.32
C GLN A 13 -1.59 -4.61 10.65
N ARG A 14 -1.40 -5.72 11.36
CA ARG A 14 -2.48 -6.62 11.75
C ARG A 14 -3.33 -6.00 12.84
N PRO A 15 -4.65 -6.28 12.85
CA PRO A 15 -5.48 -5.84 13.96
C PRO A 15 -4.96 -6.39 15.29
N PRO A 16 -5.07 -5.68 16.39
CA PRO A 16 -5.83 -4.43 16.55
C PRO A 16 -5.02 -3.18 16.20
N TYR A 17 -3.87 -3.32 15.57
CA TYR A 17 -2.97 -2.21 15.28
C TYR A 17 -3.04 -1.71 13.85
N ALA A 18 -4.10 -2.09 13.13
CA ALA A 18 -4.28 -1.66 11.74
C ALA A 18 -4.27 -0.14 11.63
N GLN A 19 -3.70 0.35 10.53
CA GLN A 19 -3.57 1.79 10.29
C GLN A 19 -4.34 2.21 9.05
N SER A 20 -5.00 3.36 9.14
CA SER A 20 -5.38 4.12 7.96
C SER A 20 -4.30 5.17 7.74
N LYS A 21 -4.04 5.54 6.50
CA LYS A 21 -2.98 6.48 6.15
C LYS A 21 -3.49 7.53 5.19
N LEU A 22 -3.03 8.76 5.37
CA LEU A 22 -3.24 9.84 4.41
C LEU A 22 -1.87 10.25 3.90
N VAL A 23 -1.63 10.11 2.59
CA VAL A 23 -0.32 10.24 1.98
C VAL A 23 -0.30 11.37 0.98
N ARG A 24 0.77 12.14 0.94
CA ARG A 24 0.97 13.16 -0.09
C ARG A 24 2.45 13.25 -0.44
N CYS A 25 2.74 13.66 -1.68
CA CYS A 25 4.11 13.88 -2.12
C CYS A 25 4.45 15.37 -1.95
N VAL A 26 5.46 15.64 -1.12
CA VAL A 26 5.90 17.01 -0.85
C VAL A 26 6.91 17.47 -1.90
N LYS A 27 7.73 16.56 -2.38
CA LYS A 27 8.72 16.85 -3.39
C LYS A 27 8.89 15.63 -4.29
N GLY A 28 8.96 15.86 -5.60
CA GLY A 28 9.18 14.80 -6.57
C GLY A 28 7.90 14.12 -7.04
N LYS A 29 8.01 12.85 -7.36
CA LYS A 29 6.93 12.10 -7.99
C LYS A 29 6.98 10.65 -7.53
N VAL A 30 5.85 10.12 -7.09
CA VAL A 30 5.73 8.70 -6.72
C VAL A 30 4.42 8.15 -7.27
N ILE A 31 4.40 6.85 -7.58
CA ILE A 31 3.16 6.13 -7.77
C ILE A 31 2.85 5.45 -6.43
N ASP A 32 1.66 5.65 -5.91
CA ASP A 32 1.24 5.12 -4.63
C ASP A 32 0.10 4.14 -4.85
N VAL A 33 0.15 2.98 -4.22
CA VAL A 33 -0.75 1.88 -4.53
C VAL A 33 -1.36 1.31 -3.26
N ALA A 34 -2.66 1.06 -3.31
CA ALA A 34 -3.38 0.37 -2.23
C ALA A 34 -4.08 -0.85 -2.81
N VAL A 35 -3.90 -2.00 -2.20
CA VAL A 35 -4.50 -3.28 -2.61
C VAL A 35 -5.48 -3.72 -1.56
N ASP A 36 -6.70 -4.04 -1.97
CA ASP A 36 -7.73 -4.53 -1.04
C ASP A 36 -7.37 -5.95 -0.61
N ILE A 37 -7.17 -6.13 0.69
CA ILE A 37 -6.86 -7.44 1.25
C ILE A 37 -7.90 -7.89 2.28
N ARG A 38 -9.13 -7.35 2.22
CA ARG A 38 -10.20 -7.77 3.11
C ARG A 38 -10.87 -9.01 2.56
N LYS A 39 -10.81 -10.12 3.30
CA LYS A 39 -11.44 -11.38 2.89
C LYS A 39 -12.93 -11.18 2.66
N GLY A 40 -13.43 -11.67 1.53
CA GLY A 40 -14.85 -11.58 1.20
C GLY A 40 -15.25 -10.29 0.51
N SER A 41 -14.36 -9.31 0.43
CA SER A 41 -14.66 -8.06 -0.27
C SER A 41 -14.86 -8.32 -1.76
N PRO A 42 -15.85 -7.67 -2.40
CA PRO A 42 -16.02 -7.82 -3.85
C PRO A 42 -14.84 -7.28 -4.64
N THR A 43 -13.97 -6.49 -4.02
CA THR A 43 -12.77 -5.97 -4.68
C THR A 43 -11.48 -6.58 -4.13
N TYR A 44 -11.57 -7.71 -3.41
CA TYR A 44 -10.39 -8.38 -2.85
C TYR A 44 -9.36 -8.62 -3.96
N GLY A 45 -8.13 -8.20 -3.71
CA GLY A 45 -7.03 -8.38 -4.68
C GLY A 45 -6.94 -7.30 -5.73
N GLN A 46 -7.93 -6.42 -5.83
CA GLN A 46 -7.87 -5.29 -6.75
C GLN A 46 -7.11 -4.13 -6.11
N HIS A 47 -6.58 -3.26 -6.96
CA HIS A 47 -5.77 -2.16 -6.47
C HIS A 47 -6.19 -0.83 -7.08
N VAL A 48 -5.79 0.25 -6.40
CA VAL A 48 -5.87 1.61 -6.90
C VAL A 48 -4.46 2.16 -6.91
N ALA A 49 -4.05 2.72 -8.04
CA ALA A 49 -2.73 3.35 -8.18
C ALA A 49 -2.93 4.82 -8.48
N VAL A 50 -2.25 5.69 -7.74
CA VAL A 50 -2.41 7.13 -7.87
C VAL A 50 -1.03 7.76 -8.01
N LEU A 51 -0.89 8.63 -9.02
CA LEU A 51 0.33 9.40 -9.18
C LEU A 51 0.27 10.62 -8.27
N LEU A 52 1.22 10.72 -7.36
CA LEU A 52 1.34 11.84 -6.43
C LEU A 52 2.58 12.64 -6.79
N THR A 53 2.41 13.94 -6.99
CA THR A 53 3.53 14.84 -7.33
C THR A 53 3.45 16.09 -6.47
N GLU A 54 4.57 16.81 -6.39
CA GLU A 54 4.57 18.09 -5.70
C GLU A 54 3.68 19.12 -6.41
N GLU A 55 3.48 18.95 -7.73
CA GLU A 55 2.66 19.88 -8.51
C GLU A 55 1.17 19.62 -8.42
N ASN A 56 0.75 18.34 -8.37
CA ASN A 56 -0.68 18.06 -8.42
C ASN A 56 -1.37 18.15 -7.06
N HIS A 57 -0.60 18.22 -5.98
CA HIS A 57 -1.12 18.40 -4.62
C HIS A 57 -2.14 17.33 -4.20
N ARG A 58 -2.13 16.17 -4.83
CA ARG A 58 -3.08 15.11 -4.48
C ARG A 58 -2.73 14.50 -3.14
N GLN A 59 -3.77 14.07 -2.45
CA GLN A 59 -3.63 13.27 -1.24
C GLN A 59 -4.34 11.95 -1.49
N PHE A 60 -3.79 10.89 -0.92
CA PHE A 60 -4.34 9.55 -1.10
C PHE A 60 -4.63 8.94 0.26
N PHE A 61 -5.90 8.59 0.48
CA PHE A 61 -6.32 7.97 1.73
C PHE A 61 -6.36 6.45 1.56
N ILE A 62 -5.65 5.74 2.43
CA ILE A 62 -5.58 4.28 2.41
C ILE A 62 -6.24 3.79 3.69
N PRO A 63 -7.46 3.22 3.62
CA PRO A 63 -8.14 2.75 4.82
C PRO A 63 -7.52 1.47 5.37
N GLN A 64 -7.91 1.13 6.58
CA GLN A 64 -7.54 -0.17 7.15
C GLN A 64 -8.08 -1.28 6.25
N GLY A 65 -7.33 -2.39 6.17
CA GLY A 65 -7.73 -3.50 5.30
C GLY A 65 -7.15 -3.43 3.91
N PHE A 66 -6.24 -2.47 3.68
CA PHE A 66 -5.52 -2.37 2.41
C PHE A 66 -4.02 -2.48 2.65
N ALA A 67 -3.33 -3.16 1.76
CA ALA A 67 -1.87 -3.19 1.75
C ALA A 67 -1.37 -2.01 0.93
N HIS A 68 -0.32 -1.36 1.37
CA HIS A 68 0.15 -0.09 0.82
C HIS A 68 1.59 -0.19 0.34
N GLY A 69 1.86 0.38 -0.81
CA GLY A 69 3.21 0.47 -1.35
C GLY A 69 3.39 1.65 -2.28
N PHE A 70 4.63 1.92 -2.64
CA PHE A 70 4.92 3.03 -3.54
C PHE A 70 6.18 2.76 -4.35
N ALA A 71 6.33 3.51 -5.44
CA ALA A 71 7.56 3.53 -6.22
C ALA A 71 7.93 4.98 -6.53
N VAL A 72 9.22 5.30 -6.41
CA VAL A 72 9.72 6.65 -6.67
C VAL A 72 10.05 6.78 -8.13
N LEU A 73 9.42 7.75 -8.80
CA LEU A 73 9.55 7.96 -10.24
C LEU A 73 10.35 9.20 -10.61
N SER A 74 10.86 9.94 -9.63
CA SER A 74 11.72 11.10 -9.86
C SER A 74 13.09 10.83 -9.29
N GLU A 75 14.05 11.71 -9.56
CA GLU A 75 15.42 11.56 -9.06
C GLU A 75 15.43 11.41 -7.54
N SER A 76 14.58 12.16 -6.87
CA SER A 76 14.36 12.00 -5.45
C SER A 76 12.91 12.33 -5.12
N ALA A 77 12.43 11.85 -4.01
CA ALA A 77 11.08 12.16 -3.55
C ALA A 77 11.05 12.26 -2.03
N VAL A 78 10.22 13.17 -1.57
CA VAL A 78 9.90 13.30 -0.15
C VAL A 78 8.40 13.23 -0.04
N PHE A 79 7.88 12.33 0.78
CA PHE A 79 6.46 12.36 1.02
C PHE A 79 6.16 12.27 2.50
N GLN A 80 4.96 12.70 2.83
CA GLN A 80 4.48 12.85 4.17
C GLN A 80 3.24 12.00 4.30
N TYR A 81 3.08 11.32 5.41
CA TYR A 81 1.85 10.59 5.66
C TYR A 81 1.48 10.69 7.12
N LYS A 82 0.17 10.62 7.36
CA LYS A 82 -0.39 10.61 8.70
C LYS A 82 -1.08 9.29 8.90
N CYS A 83 -0.86 8.69 10.06
CA CYS A 83 -1.46 7.42 10.43
C CYS A 83 -2.35 7.61 11.64
N ASP A 84 -3.41 6.84 11.73
CA ASP A 84 -4.36 6.91 12.85
C ASP A 84 -3.99 5.94 13.97
N ASN A 85 -2.88 5.24 13.86
CA ASN A 85 -2.41 4.32 14.90
C ASN A 85 -0.89 4.34 14.91
N PHE A 86 -0.31 3.95 16.02
CA PHE A 86 1.14 3.92 16.16
C PHE A 86 1.73 2.73 15.40
N TYR A 87 3.01 2.85 15.07
CA TYR A 87 3.73 1.76 14.44
C TYR A 87 4.02 0.66 15.47
N HIS A 88 3.60 -0.56 15.13
CA HIS A 88 3.83 -1.76 15.95
C HIS A 88 4.58 -2.77 15.10
N PRO A 89 5.90 -2.86 15.24
CA PRO A 89 6.70 -3.79 14.40
C PRO A 89 6.22 -5.23 14.49
N GLU A 90 5.72 -5.65 15.65
CA GLU A 90 5.25 -7.01 15.84
C GLU A 90 3.98 -7.31 15.04
N ALA A 91 3.25 -6.27 14.63
CA ALA A 91 2.03 -6.42 13.84
C ALA A 91 2.28 -6.22 12.34
N ASP A 92 3.50 -5.94 11.96
CA ASP A 92 3.85 -5.67 10.57
C ASP A 92 3.65 -6.91 9.70
N GLY A 93 3.09 -6.72 8.53
CA GLY A 93 2.89 -7.78 7.57
C GLY A 93 2.91 -7.23 6.16
N GLY A 94 2.82 -8.12 5.18
CA GLY A 94 2.83 -7.67 3.79
C GLY A 94 2.50 -8.78 2.82
N ILE A 95 2.29 -8.38 1.56
CA ILE A 95 2.20 -9.28 0.43
C ILE A 95 3.25 -8.87 -0.59
N SER A 96 3.60 -9.79 -1.48
CA SER A 96 4.71 -9.58 -2.40
C SER A 96 4.41 -8.45 -3.38
N ILE A 97 5.26 -7.44 -3.39
CA ILE A 97 5.20 -6.35 -4.35
C ILE A 97 5.56 -6.86 -5.76
N LEU A 98 6.18 -8.04 -5.84
CA LEU A 98 6.58 -8.66 -7.10
C LEU A 98 5.51 -9.61 -7.66
N ASP A 99 4.36 -9.71 -7.02
CA ASP A 99 3.30 -10.61 -7.46
C ASP A 99 2.65 -10.08 -8.73
N GLU A 100 2.93 -10.73 -9.84
CA GLU A 100 2.44 -10.31 -11.15
C GLU A 100 0.92 -10.44 -11.29
N SER A 101 0.31 -11.32 -10.49
CA SER A 101 -1.14 -11.49 -10.55
C SER A 101 -1.91 -10.26 -10.09
N LEU A 102 -1.25 -9.34 -9.37
CA LEU A 102 -1.87 -8.10 -8.94
C LEU A 102 -2.04 -7.11 -10.09
N GLY A 103 -1.25 -7.25 -11.15
CA GLY A 103 -1.38 -6.40 -12.34
C GLY A 103 -1.06 -4.94 -12.12
N ILE A 104 -0.22 -4.62 -11.15
CA ILE A 104 0.11 -3.24 -10.82
C ILE A 104 1.14 -2.68 -11.79
N ASP A 105 0.85 -1.51 -12.36
CA ASP A 105 1.81 -0.78 -13.16
C ASP A 105 2.52 0.22 -12.25
N TRP A 106 3.78 -0.07 -11.93
CA TRP A 106 4.56 0.77 -11.02
C TRP A 106 5.22 1.96 -11.72
N GLY A 107 5.11 2.03 -13.04
CA GLY A 107 5.64 3.16 -13.78
C GLY A 107 7.14 3.13 -14.03
N LEU A 108 7.80 2.02 -13.69
CA LEU A 108 9.22 1.85 -13.96
C LEU A 108 9.52 0.41 -14.32
N ALA A 109 10.68 0.17 -14.94
CA ALA A 109 11.10 -1.18 -15.27
C ALA A 109 11.56 -1.89 -13.99
N MET A 110 11.20 -3.16 -13.85
CA MET A 110 11.54 -3.90 -12.63
C MET A 110 13.05 -4.05 -12.44
N GLU A 111 13.83 -4.00 -13.51
CA GLU A 111 15.28 -4.01 -13.40
C GLU A 111 15.82 -2.79 -12.69
N GLU A 112 15.06 -1.69 -12.67
CA GLU A 112 15.46 -0.45 -12.01
C GLU A 112 14.98 -0.37 -10.57
N ALA A 113 14.16 -1.32 -10.13
CA ALA A 113 13.55 -1.28 -8.81
C ALA A 113 14.58 -1.55 -7.73
N LEU A 114 14.53 -0.76 -6.67
CA LEU A 114 15.39 -0.90 -5.50
C LEU A 114 14.52 -1.32 -4.32
N LEU A 115 14.51 -2.60 -4.05
CA LEU A 115 13.67 -3.19 -3.00
C LEU A 115 14.50 -3.51 -1.77
N SER A 116 13.89 -3.39 -0.59
CA SER A 116 14.52 -3.90 0.62
C SER A 116 14.44 -5.42 0.61
N GLU A 117 15.37 -6.07 1.30
CA GLU A 117 15.36 -7.52 1.39
C GLU A 117 14.06 -8.04 2.00
N LYS A 118 13.57 -7.36 3.02
CA LYS A 118 12.31 -7.71 3.68
C LYS A 118 11.16 -7.75 2.69
N ASP A 119 11.09 -6.81 1.77
CA ASP A 119 9.98 -6.70 0.82
C ASP A 119 10.03 -7.78 -0.25
N THR A 120 11.14 -8.47 -0.43
CA THR A 120 11.23 -9.56 -1.39
C THR A 120 10.76 -10.89 -0.80
N LYS A 121 10.45 -10.94 0.50
CA LYS A 121 10.14 -12.19 1.19
C LYS A 121 8.68 -12.37 1.56
N HIS A 122 7.83 -11.44 1.20
CA HIS A 122 6.40 -11.56 1.52
C HIS A 122 5.72 -12.60 0.62
N PRO A 123 4.64 -13.23 1.09
CA PRO A 123 3.92 -14.19 0.26
C PRO A 123 3.16 -13.51 -0.87
N LYS A 124 2.93 -14.24 -1.96
CA LYS A 124 2.03 -13.77 -3.00
C LYS A 124 0.60 -13.81 -2.51
N LEU A 125 -0.27 -13.04 -3.15
CA LEU A 125 -1.67 -12.93 -2.74
C LEU A 125 -2.34 -14.29 -2.66
N ALA A 126 -2.05 -15.19 -3.60
CA ALA A 126 -2.66 -16.52 -3.64
C ALA A 126 -2.30 -17.38 -2.43
N GLU A 127 -1.19 -17.08 -1.76
CA GLU A 127 -0.71 -17.83 -0.61
C GLU A 127 -0.93 -17.08 0.70
N PHE A 128 -1.50 -15.89 0.62
CA PHE A 128 -1.63 -14.99 1.76
C PHE A 128 -2.94 -15.24 2.49
N ASP A 129 -2.85 -15.35 3.81
CA ASP A 129 -4.03 -15.45 4.67
C ASP A 129 -4.24 -14.11 5.36
N SER A 130 -5.17 -13.34 4.85
CA SER A 130 -5.39 -11.98 5.33
C SER A 130 -5.99 -11.96 6.73
N PRO A 131 -5.50 -11.08 7.62
CA PRO A 131 -6.13 -10.89 8.93
C PRO A 131 -7.34 -9.96 8.88
N PHE A 132 -7.66 -9.41 7.71
CA PHE A 132 -8.80 -8.50 7.56
C PHE A 132 -9.99 -9.23 6.93
N VAL A 133 -11.19 -8.90 7.40
CA VAL A 133 -12.42 -9.48 6.87
C VAL A 133 -13.36 -8.35 6.51
N TRP A 134 -13.91 -8.41 5.30
CA TRP A 134 -14.91 -7.45 4.87
C TRP A 134 -16.24 -7.82 5.51
N ASN A 135 -16.85 -6.85 6.18
CA ASN A 135 -18.10 -7.09 6.88
C ASN A 135 -19.23 -6.36 6.18
N GLN A 136 -20.17 -7.12 5.61
CA GLN A 136 -21.30 -6.55 4.90
C GLN A 136 -22.61 -6.76 5.63
N GLU A 137 -22.57 -7.00 6.94
CA GLU A 137 -23.79 -7.18 7.69
C GLU A 137 -24.68 -5.96 7.56
N PRO A 138 -25.99 -6.17 7.34
CA PRO A 138 -26.89 -5.06 7.13
C PRO A 138 -26.87 -4.02 8.21
N GLY A 139 -26.70 -4.39 9.44
CA GLY A 139 -26.63 -3.43 10.52
C GLY A 139 -25.30 -2.73 10.65
N ALA A 140 -24.28 -3.29 10.05
CA ALA A 140 -22.94 -2.74 10.22
C ALA A 140 -22.67 -1.64 9.28
N LYS A 141 -23.33 -1.68 8.22
CA LYS A 141 -23.00 -0.81 7.25
C LYS A 141 -23.63 0.37 7.28
N ASN A 142 -24.27 0.28 7.43
CA ASN A 142 -24.82 1.27 7.28
C ASN A 142 -24.62 2.14 8.18
N GLN A 143 -24.32 1.89 8.71
CA GLN A 143 -24.05 2.63 9.42
C GLN A 143 -23.16 3.23 9.31
N ASP A 144 -23.29 3.19 8.92
CA ASP A 144 -22.54 3.67 8.74
C ASP A 144 -22.39 4.41 8.63
#